data_c0184c22ef26e1a99f5809f891f48c45
#
_entry.id   c0184c22ef26e1a99f5809f891f48c45
#
_cell.length_a   1.000
_cell.length_b   1.000
_cell.length_c   1.000
_cell.angle_alpha   90.00
_cell.angle_beta   90.00
_cell.angle_gamma   90.00
#
_symmetry.space_group_name_H-M   'P 1'
#
loop_
_entity.id
_entity.type
_entity.pdbx_description
1 polymer ?
#
loop_
_entity_poly.entity_id
_entity_poly.type
_entity_poly.pdbx_seq_one_letter_code
_entity_poly.pdbx_strand_id
1 'polypeptide(L)'
;LTEIAAADPRARNPYLRRAEIKKTLLIVIAGDRGLAGGYNSNVLRQAQQEAGDVVVLPIGKRSAEYFVHHEVPLFTQEVLLAADITVGECFQLARRITEGYCKGAYDAVKICYTRFDSMMTQTASTMEVLPLSIEPTEQQKAEARRSQILYKPSSEEVFRAIIPEYVAGIVYGAVCESVASELAARRTAMDAATKNAGEMIDHLNLYYNRARQAAITQEITEIVAGAEI
;
A
#
# COMPACT_ATOMS: atom_id res chain seq x y z
N LEU A 1 12.51 14.34 -16.03
CA LEU A 1 13.34 13.14 -16.25
C LEU A 1 13.39 12.79 -17.73
N THR A 2 12.25 12.72 -18.41
CA THR A 2 12.16 12.37 -19.85
C THR A 2 12.97 13.33 -20.73
N GLU A 3 12.92 14.63 -20.47
CA GLU A 3 13.70 15.65 -21.19
C GLU A 3 15.22 15.48 -21.01
N ILE A 4 15.67 15.18 -19.77
CA ILE A 4 17.08 14.95 -19.49
C ILE A 4 17.57 13.68 -20.22
N ALA A 5 16.75 12.60 -20.19
CA ALA A 5 17.08 11.36 -20.91
C ALA A 5 17.06 11.54 -22.43
N ALA A 6 16.22 12.43 -22.95
CA ALA A 6 16.16 12.77 -24.38
C ALA A 6 17.37 13.61 -24.81
N ALA A 7 17.87 14.50 -23.94
CA ALA A 7 18.99 15.39 -24.22
C ALA A 7 20.34 14.66 -24.26
N ASP A 8 20.52 13.60 -23.46
CA ASP A 8 21.76 12.82 -23.41
C ASP A 8 21.48 11.30 -23.44
N PRO A 9 21.20 10.73 -24.63
CA PRO A 9 20.91 9.30 -24.79
C PRO A 9 22.11 8.38 -24.45
N ARG A 10 23.32 8.94 -24.33
CA ARG A 10 24.57 8.21 -24.05
C ARG A 10 24.98 8.27 -22.59
N ALA A 11 24.31 9.08 -21.77
CA ALA A 11 24.60 9.15 -20.35
C ALA A 11 24.48 7.75 -19.73
N ARG A 12 25.55 7.28 -19.11
CA ARG A 12 25.56 6.04 -18.33
C ARG A 12 24.82 6.28 -17.01
N ASN A 13 23.49 6.22 -17.07
CA ASN A 13 22.68 6.40 -15.88
C ASN A 13 22.38 5.02 -15.25
N PRO A 14 22.84 4.75 -14.03
CA PRO A 14 22.60 3.48 -13.35
C PRO A 14 21.10 3.19 -13.17
N TYR A 15 20.25 4.22 -13.09
CA TYR A 15 18.81 4.09 -12.90
C TYR A 15 18.01 3.69 -14.15
N LEU A 16 18.64 3.77 -15.34
CA LEU A 16 18.06 3.35 -16.63
C LEU A 16 18.54 1.93 -17.04
N ARG A 17 19.33 1.29 -16.22
CA ARG A 17 19.97 0.01 -16.54
C ARG A 17 18.94 -1.10 -16.56
N ARG A 18 18.76 -1.73 -17.72
CA ARG A 18 18.05 -3.01 -17.90
C ARG A 18 19.04 -4.15 -17.70
N ALA A 19 19.31 -4.53 -16.46
CA ALA A 19 19.98 -5.78 -16.14
C ALA A 19 18.91 -6.88 -16.00
N GLU A 20 19.31 -8.15 -16.12
CA GLU A 20 18.47 -9.26 -15.69
C GLU A 20 18.12 -9.05 -14.23
N ILE A 21 16.82 -8.98 -13.91
CA ILE A 21 16.33 -8.74 -12.55
C ILE A 21 16.46 -10.06 -11.80
N LYS A 22 17.38 -10.11 -10.86
CA LYS A 22 17.59 -11.27 -9.97
C LYS A 22 16.99 -11.01 -8.59
N LYS A 23 17.21 -9.81 -8.06
CA LYS A 23 16.79 -9.43 -6.73
C LYS A 23 15.95 -8.16 -6.76
N THR A 24 14.81 -8.18 -6.09
CA THR A 24 13.87 -7.06 -6.05
C THR A 24 13.73 -6.52 -4.63
N LEU A 25 13.81 -5.19 -4.48
CA LEU A 25 13.32 -4.52 -3.27
C LEU A 25 11.83 -4.22 -3.45
N LEU A 26 11.01 -4.83 -2.60
CA LEU A 26 9.57 -4.66 -2.62
C LEU A 26 9.13 -3.79 -1.43
N ILE A 27 8.65 -2.59 -1.70
CA ILE A 27 8.03 -1.71 -0.71
C ILE A 27 6.57 -2.14 -0.59
N VAL A 28 6.13 -2.55 0.60
CA VAL A 28 4.75 -3.01 0.81
C VAL A 28 4.05 -2.12 1.82
N ILE A 29 3.03 -1.41 1.36
CA ILE A 29 2.26 -0.46 2.16
C ILE A 29 0.96 -1.12 2.59
N ALA A 30 0.82 -1.41 3.90
CA ALA A 30 -0.40 -1.89 4.51
C ALA A 30 -0.79 -1.01 5.70
N GLY A 31 -1.95 -1.26 6.30
CA GLY A 31 -2.44 -0.48 7.42
C GLY A 31 -1.74 -0.78 8.74
N ASP A 32 -1.87 0.15 9.66
CA ASP A 32 -1.38 0.00 11.03
C ASP A 32 -2.39 -0.77 11.91
N ARG A 33 -3.67 -0.75 11.53
CA ARG A 33 -4.79 -1.32 12.29
C ARG A 33 -5.60 -2.30 11.44
N GLY A 34 -6.43 -3.11 12.12
CA GLY A 34 -7.42 -3.97 11.47
C GLY A 34 -8.76 -3.25 11.20
N LEU A 35 -9.78 -4.06 10.96
CA LEU A 35 -11.18 -3.64 10.76
C LEU A 35 -11.40 -2.75 9.52
N ALA A 36 -10.56 -2.90 8.51
CA ALA A 36 -10.66 -2.24 7.21
C ALA A 36 -11.07 -3.22 6.09
N GLY A 37 -11.97 -4.16 6.40
CA GLY A 37 -12.41 -5.18 5.43
C GLY A 37 -11.25 -5.99 4.88
N GLY A 38 -11.18 -6.14 3.55
CA GLY A 38 -10.13 -6.87 2.84
C GLY A 38 -8.86 -6.07 2.53
N TYR A 39 -8.75 -4.80 2.95
CA TYR A 39 -7.66 -3.90 2.58
C TYR A 39 -6.27 -4.52 2.80
N ASN A 40 -5.95 -4.92 4.04
CA ASN A 40 -4.64 -5.49 4.36
C ASN A 40 -4.39 -6.82 3.62
N SER A 41 -5.37 -7.71 3.61
CA SER A 41 -5.21 -9.03 2.97
C SER A 41 -5.03 -8.95 1.46
N ASN A 42 -5.64 -7.97 0.81
CA ASN A 42 -5.52 -7.80 -0.64
C ASN A 42 -4.12 -7.32 -1.04
N VAL A 43 -3.58 -6.30 -0.37
CA VAL A 43 -2.23 -5.81 -0.68
C VAL A 43 -1.15 -6.84 -0.33
N LEU A 44 -1.30 -7.57 0.79
CA LEU A 44 -0.36 -8.64 1.16
C LEU A 44 -0.39 -9.80 0.16
N ARG A 45 -1.59 -10.18 -0.32
CA ARG A 45 -1.74 -11.19 -1.38
C ARG A 45 -1.11 -10.73 -2.69
N GLN A 46 -1.26 -9.44 -3.04
CA GLN A 46 -0.60 -8.86 -4.22
C GLN A 46 0.92 -8.94 -4.09
N ALA A 47 1.47 -8.61 -2.92
CA ALA A 47 2.89 -8.69 -2.66
C ALA A 47 3.45 -10.12 -2.76
N GLN A 48 2.67 -11.13 -2.36
CA GLN A 48 3.06 -12.55 -2.49
C GLN A 48 3.17 -13.04 -3.95
N GLN A 49 2.51 -12.36 -4.89
CA GLN A 49 2.59 -12.72 -6.31
C GLN A 49 3.91 -12.32 -6.97
N GLU A 50 4.68 -11.45 -6.31
CA GLU A 50 6.00 -11.07 -6.79
C GLU A 50 6.96 -12.26 -6.62
N ALA A 51 7.41 -12.80 -7.76
CA ALA A 51 8.29 -13.96 -7.79
C ALA A 51 9.76 -13.57 -7.71
N GLY A 52 10.59 -14.46 -7.15
CA GLY A 52 12.05 -14.31 -7.13
C GLY A 52 12.66 -14.02 -5.76
N ASP A 53 13.92 -13.59 -5.74
CA ASP A 53 14.60 -13.16 -4.51
C ASP A 53 14.13 -11.74 -4.16
N VAL A 54 13.35 -11.64 -3.08
CA VAL A 54 12.71 -10.39 -2.65
C VAL A 54 13.21 -9.98 -1.27
N VAL A 55 13.61 -8.71 -1.16
CA VAL A 55 13.82 -8.03 0.13
C VAL A 55 12.66 -7.07 0.34
N VAL A 56 12.00 -7.10 1.49
CA VAL A 56 10.82 -6.29 1.74
C VAL A 56 11.14 -5.08 2.60
N LEU A 57 10.66 -3.91 2.18
CA LEU A 57 10.54 -2.71 3.01
C LEU A 57 9.07 -2.56 3.43
N PRO A 58 8.72 -2.98 4.66
CA PRO A 58 7.35 -2.86 5.13
C PRO A 58 7.05 -1.44 5.58
N ILE A 59 5.94 -0.87 5.13
CA ILE A 59 5.34 0.36 5.65
C ILE A 59 3.95 0.00 6.19
N GLY A 60 3.70 0.34 7.45
CA GLY A 60 2.53 -0.08 8.20
C GLY A 60 2.77 -1.34 9.04
N LYS A 61 2.20 -1.33 10.26
CA LYS A 61 2.39 -2.38 11.25
C LYS A 61 1.98 -3.77 10.72
N ARG A 62 0.87 -3.86 9.98
CA ARG A 62 0.38 -5.14 9.43
C ARG A 62 1.30 -5.73 8.38
N SER A 63 1.96 -4.89 7.58
CA SER A 63 2.98 -5.33 6.64
C SER A 63 4.19 -5.89 7.39
N ALA A 64 4.71 -5.17 8.39
CA ALA A 64 5.86 -5.61 9.16
C ALA A 64 5.60 -6.95 9.88
N GLU A 65 4.48 -7.06 10.61
CA GLU A 65 4.08 -8.29 11.30
C GLU A 65 3.98 -9.48 10.35
N TYR A 66 3.39 -9.27 9.16
CA TYR A 66 3.20 -10.31 8.17
C TYR A 66 4.52 -10.87 7.65
N PHE A 67 5.43 -10.01 7.20
CA PHE A 67 6.70 -10.46 6.60
C PHE A 67 7.70 -10.99 7.63
N VAL A 68 7.67 -10.50 8.88
CA VAL A 68 8.42 -11.10 9.99
C VAL A 68 7.93 -12.53 10.25
N HIS A 69 6.62 -12.75 10.30
CA HIS A 69 6.05 -14.08 10.52
C HIS A 69 6.38 -15.08 9.40
N HIS A 70 6.53 -14.61 8.17
CA HIS A 70 6.89 -15.44 7.02
C HIS A 70 8.41 -15.53 6.77
N GLU A 71 9.23 -15.01 7.69
CA GLU A 71 10.70 -15.05 7.64
C GLU A 71 11.28 -14.46 6.34
N VAL A 72 10.59 -13.48 5.73
CA VAL A 72 11.06 -12.80 4.52
C VAL A 72 12.13 -11.78 4.90
N PRO A 73 13.26 -11.70 4.15
CA PRO A 73 14.30 -10.71 4.43
C PRO A 73 13.77 -9.28 4.41
N LEU A 74 14.00 -8.53 5.49
CA LEU A 74 13.57 -7.14 5.62
C LEU A 74 14.69 -6.17 5.32
N PHE A 75 14.37 -5.07 4.63
CA PHE A 75 15.28 -3.96 4.37
C PHE A 75 15.63 -3.17 5.63
N THR A 76 14.70 -3.07 6.56
CA THR A 76 14.87 -2.43 7.87
C THR A 76 14.09 -3.19 8.94
N GLN A 77 14.58 -3.16 10.17
CA GLN A 77 13.86 -3.69 11.34
C GLN A 77 12.98 -2.62 12.02
N GLU A 78 13.10 -1.37 11.60
CA GLU A 78 12.26 -0.29 12.10
C GLU A 78 10.84 -0.45 11.57
N VAL A 79 9.86 -0.31 12.45
CA VAL A 79 8.45 -0.33 12.08
C VAL A 79 8.04 1.10 11.70
N LEU A 80 7.81 1.30 10.40
CA LEU A 80 7.30 2.55 9.86
C LEU A 80 5.78 2.52 9.88
N LEU A 81 5.15 3.47 10.56
CA LEU A 81 3.69 3.57 10.58
C LEU A 81 3.20 4.29 9.32
N ALA A 82 2.23 3.70 8.62
CA ALA A 82 1.74 4.26 7.37
C ALA A 82 1.01 5.60 7.56
N ALA A 83 0.28 5.75 8.69
CA ALA A 83 -0.47 6.96 8.97
C ALA A 83 0.40 8.15 9.42
N ASP A 84 1.58 7.88 9.98
CA ASP A 84 2.42 8.90 10.63
C ASP A 84 3.66 9.26 9.82
N ILE A 85 3.96 8.51 8.75
CA ILE A 85 5.17 8.72 7.94
C ILE A 85 5.19 10.12 7.33
N THR A 86 6.27 10.82 7.54
CA THR A 86 6.48 12.19 7.03
C THR A 86 7.17 12.20 5.67
N VAL A 87 7.01 13.29 4.95
CA VAL A 87 7.75 13.53 3.70
C VAL A 87 9.27 13.44 3.92
N GLY A 88 9.77 13.96 5.05
CA GLY A 88 11.19 13.89 5.41
C GLY A 88 11.71 12.47 5.57
N GLU A 89 10.94 11.58 6.20
CA GLU A 89 11.28 10.16 6.32
C GLU A 89 11.25 9.47 4.96
N CYS A 90 10.30 9.80 4.08
CA CYS A 90 10.27 9.30 2.72
C CYS A 90 11.52 9.72 1.92
N PHE A 91 12.03 10.95 2.13
CA PHE A 91 13.29 11.38 1.52
C PHE A 91 14.50 10.58 2.03
N GLN A 92 14.58 10.31 3.34
CA GLN A 92 15.65 9.49 3.92
C GLN A 92 15.59 8.05 3.40
N LEU A 93 14.39 7.45 3.34
CA LEU A 93 14.18 6.13 2.77
C LEU A 93 14.58 6.08 1.29
N ALA A 94 14.13 7.03 0.49
CA ALA A 94 14.44 7.09 -0.93
C ALA A 94 15.95 7.20 -1.20
N ARG A 95 16.70 7.97 -0.40
CA ARG A 95 18.16 8.02 -0.49
C ARG A 95 18.78 6.66 -0.20
N ARG A 96 18.38 5.98 0.87
CA ARG A 96 18.87 4.63 1.20
C ARG A 96 18.53 3.62 0.10
N ILE A 97 17.32 3.70 -0.45
CA ILE A 97 16.86 2.84 -1.56
C ILE A 97 17.70 3.10 -2.81
N THR A 98 17.87 4.33 -3.22
CA THR A 98 18.62 4.66 -4.44
C THR A 98 20.11 4.37 -4.31
N GLU A 99 20.71 4.55 -3.13
CA GLU A 99 22.08 4.14 -2.85
C GLU A 99 22.25 2.62 -2.93
N GLY A 100 21.33 1.85 -2.33
CA GLY A 100 21.35 0.39 -2.39
C GLY A 100 21.22 -0.11 -3.83
N TYR A 101 20.34 0.50 -4.63
CA TYR A 101 20.20 0.20 -6.05
C TYR A 101 21.49 0.45 -6.84
N CYS A 102 22.11 1.62 -6.65
CA CYS A 102 23.37 1.97 -7.31
C CYS A 102 24.54 1.06 -6.89
N LYS A 103 24.54 0.54 -5.66
CA LYS A 103 25.52 -0.42 -5.16
C LYS A 103 25.26 -1.86 -5.63
N GLY A 104 24.13 -2.11 -6.32
CA GLY A 104 23.75 -3.44 -6.81
C GLY A 104 23.25 -4.39 -5.72
N ALA A 105 22.72 -3.86 -4.61
CA ALA A 105 22.10 -4.68 -3.57
C ALA A 105 20.80 -5.36 -4.05
N TYR A 106 20.14 -4.76 -5.03
CA TYR A 106 18.98 -5.27 -5.76
C TYR A 106 18.91 -4.61 -7.14
N ASP A 107 18.23 -5.27 -8.08
CA ASP A 107 18.19 -4.91 -9.49
C ASP A 107 16.89 -4.17 -9.86
N ALA A 108 15.86 -4.28 -9.02
CA ALA A 108 14.59 -3.60 -9.20
C ALA A 108 14.04 -3.08 -7.87
N VAL A 109 13.22 -2.03 -7.95
CA VAL A 109 12.44 -1.49 -6.83
C VAL A 109 10.99 -1.41 -7.26
N LYS A 110 10.10 -2.06 -6.51
CA LYS A 110 8.66 -2.06 -6.75
C LYS A 110 7.92 -1.62 -5.49
N ILE A 111 6.73 -1.05 -5.68
CA ILE A 111 5.83 -0.67 -4.59
C ILE A 111 4.52 -1.44 -4.75
N CYS A 112 4.16 -2.23 -3.72
CA CYS A 112 2.82 -2.78 -3.56
C CYS A 112 2.03 -1.87 -2.63
N TYR A 113 0.95 -1.32 -3.13
CA TYR A 113 0.11 -0.36 -2.43
C TYR A 113 -1.36 -0.52 -2.85
N THR A 114 -2.27 0.17 -2.18
CA THR A 114 -3.67 0.17 -2.58
C THR A 114 -4.02 1.50 -3.22
N ARG A 115 -4.34 1.45 -4.52
CA ARG A 115 -4.80 2.59 -5.29
C ARG A 115 -6.22 2.97 -4.88
N PHE A 116 -6.44 4.24 -4.68
CA PHE A 116 -7.74 4.80 -4.37
C PHE A 116 -8.50 5.18 -5.65
N ASP A 117 -9.37 4.30 -6.12
CA ASP A 117 -10.19 4.56 -7.29
C ASP A 117 -11.46 5.35 -6.90
N SER A 118 -12.10 4.98 -5.79
CA SER A 118 -13.26 5.68 -5.22
C SER A 118 -13.50 5.22 -3.78
N MET A 119 -14.46 5.86 -3.09
CA MET A 119 -14.92 5.42 -1.75
C MET A 119 -15.42 3.97 -1.72
N MET A 120 -15.93 3.46 -2.85
CA MET A 120 -16.46 2.09 -2.97
C MET A 120 -15.44 1.10 -3.50
N THR A 121 -14.40 1.55 -4.20
CA THR A 121 -13.45 0.70 -4.90
C THR A 121 -12.02 1.12 -4.58
N GLN A 122 -11.26 0.20 -4.00
CA GLN A 122 -9.84 0.33 -3.74
C GLN A 122 -9.14 -0.91 -4.32
N THR A 123 -8.11 -0.69 -5.12
CA THR A 123 -7.44 -1.76 -5.87
C THR A 123 -6.00 -1.94 -5.42
N ALA A 124 -5.67 -3.12 -4.90
CA ALA A 124 -4.28 -3.47 -4.63
C ALA A 124 -3.50 -3.57 -5.95
N SER A 125 -2.38 -2.87 -6.04
CA SER A 125 -1.60 -2.74 -7.26
C SER A 125 -0.11 -2.76 -6.97
N THR A 126 0.68 -3.19 -7.95
CA THR A 126 2.15 -3.10 -7.92
C THR A 126 2.60 -2.09 -8.97
N MET A 127 3.49 -1.19 -8.58
CA MET A 127 4.11 -0.20 -9.45
C MET A 127 5.63 -0.40 -9.46
N GLU A 128 6.21 -0.41 -10.66
CA GLU A 128 7.67 -0.40 -10.81
C GLU A 128 8.21 1.02 -10.64
N VAL A 129 9.23 1.16 -9.79
CA VAL A 129 9.88 2.45 -9.50
C VAL A 129 11.26 2.54 -10.13
N LEU A 130 12.05 1.48 -9.98
CA LEU A 130 13.36 1.33 -10.60
C LEU A 130 13.50 -0.09 -11.20
N PRO A 131 14.16 -0.22 -12.36
CA PRO A 131 14.74 0.82 -13.21
C PRO A 131 13.69 1.75 -13.81
N LEU A 132 14.10 2.97 -14.12
CA LEU A 132 13.21 3.93 -14.78
C LEU A 132 12.98 3.52 -16.24
N SER A 133 11.74 3.28 -16.60
CA SER A 133 11.32 3.06 -18.00
C SER A 133 11.05 4.42 -18.66
N ILE A 134 12.11 5.14 -19.02
CA ILE A 134 12.01 6.43 -19.71
C ILE A 134 12.23 6.18 -21.20
N GLU A 135 11.15 6.16 -21.98
CA GLU A 135 11.20 6.13 -23.44
C GLU A 135 10.74 7.50 -23.97
N PRO A 136 11.69 8.42 -24.26
CA PRO A 136 11.32 9.71 -24.82
C PRO A 136 10.72 9.53 -26.19
N THR A 137 9.57 10.18 -26.44
CA THR A 137 8.93 10.20 -27.76
C THR A 137 9.81 10.91 -28.79
N GLU A 138 9.62 10.63 -30.09
CA GLU A 138 10.40 11.28 -31.16
C GLU A 138 10.22 12.79 -31.13
N GLN A 139 9.07 13.30 -30.72
CA GLN A 139 8.84 14.74 -30.54
C GLN A 139 9.71 15.31 -29.42
N GLN A 140 9.77 14.64 -28.27
CA GLN A 140 10.62 15.05 -27.14
C GLN A 140 12.11 15.00 -27.49
N LYS A 141 12.55 14.01 -28.27
CA LYS A 141 13.93 13.94 -28.78
C LYS A 141 14.22 15.09 -29.74
N ALA A 142 13.27 15.48 -30.60
CA ALA A 142 13.42 16.60 -31.53
C ALA A 142 13.46 17.94 -30.79
N GLU A 143 12.63 18.14 -29.79
CA GLU A 143 12.62 19.32 -28.92
C GLU A 143 13.89 19.43 -28.08
N ALA A 144 14.36 18.34 -27.49
CA ALA A 144 15.61 18.29 -26.73
C ALA A 144 16.83 18.62 -27.58
N ARG A 145 16.82 18.23 -28.89
CA ARG A 145 17.87 18.62 -29.83
C ARG A 145 17.82 20.10 -30.23
N ARG A 146 16.66 20.74 -30.18
CA ARG A 146 16.48 22.17 -30.49
C ARG A 146 16.74 23.06 -29.28
N SER A 147 16.36 22.60 -28.07
CA SER A 147 16.65 23.29 -26.83
C SER A 147 18.08 22.93 -26.38
N GLN A 148 18.99 23.89 -26.49
CA GLN A 148 20.36 23.76 -25.96
C GLN A 148 20.33 23.85 -24.43
N ILE A 149 19.70 22.86 -23.75
CA ILE A 149 19.69 22.81 -22.30
C ILE A 149 21.08 22.32 -21.86
N LEU A 150 21.80 23.17 -21.15
CA LEU A 150 23.11 22.84 -20.59
C LEU A 150 22.93 22.38 -19.15
N TYR A 151 23.18 21.10 -18.90
CA TYR A 151 23.17 20.55 -17.53
C TYR A 151 24.51 20.79 -16.86
N LYS A 152 24.51 21.38 -15.67
CA LYS A 152 25.71 21.65 -14.86
C LYS A 152 25.63 20.89 -13.53
N PRO A 153 26.71 20.19 -13.13
CA PRO A 153 27.96 20.03 -13.88
C PRO A 153 27.85 19.02 -15.05
N SER A 154 26.94 18.02 -14.95
CA SER A 154 26.67 17.02 -16.00
C SER A 154 25.24 16.49 -15.90
N SER A 155 24.70 15.90 -16.97
CA SER A 155 23.40 15.22 -16.96
C SER A 155 23.34 14.08 -15.93
N GLU A 156 24.44 13.35 -15.74
CA GLU A 156 24.54 12.26 -14.77
C GLU A 156 24.41 12.74 -13.32
N GLU A 157 25.06 13.83 -12.96
CA GLU A 157 24.97 14.40 -11.61
C GLU A 157 23.59 15.00 -11.33
N VAL A 158 22.95 15.60 -12.33
CA VAL A 158 21.58 16.07 -12.25
C VAL A 158 20.62 14.92 -12.01
N PHE A 159 20.75 13.79 -12.72
CA PHE A 159 19.98 12.59 -12.46
C PHE A 159 20.20 12.07 -11.05
N ARG A 160 21.46 12.01 -10.61
CA ARG A 160 21.82 11.52 -9.27
C ARG A 160 21.19 12.36 -8.15
N ALA A 161 21.00 13.65 -8.39
CA ALA A 161 20.34 14.55 -7.47
C ALA A 161 18.80 14.41 -7.49
N ILE A 162 18.21 14.28 -8.69
CA ILE A 162 16.74 14.31 -8.84
C ILE A 162 16.08 12.96 -8.53
N ILE A 163 16.74 11.83 -8.86
CA ILE A 163 16.11 10.51 -8.70
C ILE A 163 15.69 10.19 -7.27
N PRO A 164 16.50 10.43 -6.22
CA PRO A 164 16.06 10.19 -4.85
C PRO A 164 14.82 11.01 -4.48
N GLU A 165 14.71 12.25 -4.95
CA GLU A 165 13.54 13.11 -4.70
C GLU A 165 12.31 12.61 -5.44
N TYR A 166 12.48 12.16 -6.69
CA TYR A 166 11.41 11.53 -7.46
C TYR A 166 10.90 10.26 -6.78
N VAL A 167 11.80 9.37 -6.33
CA VAL A 167 11.43 8.13 -5.60
C VAL A 167 10.72 8.47 -4.30
N ALA A 168 11.20 9.49 -3.55
CA ALA A 168 10.54 9.95 -2.33
C ALA A 168 9.10 10.42 -2.59
N GLY A 169 8.90 11.19 -3.66
CA GLY A 169 7.58 11.66 -4.06
C GLY A 169 6.63 10.51 -4.42
N ILE A 170 7.13 9.48 -5.13
CA ILE A 170 6.34 8.28 -5.46
C ILE A 170 5.97 7.51 -4.19
N VAL A 171 6.94 7.25 -3.30
CA VAL A 171 6.70 6.52 -2.04
C VAL A 171 5.67 7.26 -1.20
N TYR A 172 5.84 8.57 -1.01
CA TYR A 172 4.91 9.37 -0.23
C TYR A 172 3.50 9.41 -0.86
N GLY A 173 3.41 9.59 -2.18
CA GLY A 173 2.14 9.53 -2.91
C GLY A 173 1.42 8.19 -2.73
N ALA A 174 2.15 7.07 -2.85
CA ALA A 174 1.62 5.73 -2.64
C ALA A 174 1.14 5.51 -1.19
N VAL A 175 1.85 6.07 -0.20
CA VAL A 175 1.42 6.04 1.20
C VAL A 175 0.13 6.82 1.40
N CYS A 176 0.05 8.07 0.91
CA CYS A 176 -1.16 8.89 1.01
C CYS A 176 -2.37 8.19 0.38
N GLU A 177 -2.20 7.61 -0.79
CA GLU A 177 -3.24 6.89 -1.51
C GLU A 177 -3.67 5.61 -0.76
N SER A 178 -2.73 4.88 -0.20
CA SER A 178 -2.97 3.70 0.64
C SER A 178 -3.73 4.04 1.93
N VAL A 179 -3.34 5.12 2.62
CA VAL A 179 -4.02 5.58 3.84
C VAL A 179 -5.45 6.02 3.53
N ALA A 180 -5.66 6.76 2.44
CA ALA A 180 -7.00 7.15 1.99
C ALA A 180 -7.86 5.90 1.69
N SER A 181 -7.29 4.90 1.02
CA SER A 181 -7.93 3.62 0.71
C SER A 181 -8.27 2.83 1.97
N GLU A 182 -7.37 2.79 2.96
CA GLU A 182 -7.60 2.15 4.27
C GLU A 182 -8.78 2.78 5.00
N LEU A 183 -8.83 4.12 5.04
CA LEU A 183 -9.91 4.86 5.71
C LEU A 183 -11.26 4.63 5.02
N ALA A 184 -11.29 4.60 3.69
CA ALA A 184 -12.49 4.31 2.90
C ALA A 184 -12.98 2.88 3.14
N ALA A 185 -12.08 1.89 3.08
CA ALA A 185 -12.41 0.49 3.33
C ALA A 185 -12.91 0.27 4.77
N ARG A 186 -12.28 0.93 5.75
CA ARG A 186 -12.72 0.88 7.15
C ARG A 186 -14.10 1.46 7.33
N ARG A 187 -14.38 2.63 6.74
CA ARG A 187 -15.71 3.24 6.79
C ARG A 187 -16.76 2.29 6.26
N THR A 188 -16.58 1.75 5.07
CA THR A 188 -17.51 0.80 4.45
C THR A 188 -17.72 -0.45 5.32
N ALA A 189 -16.65 -0.99 5.90
CA ALA A 189 -16.73 -2.15 6.79
C ALA A 189 -17.48 -1.84 8.09
N MET A 190 -17.29 -0.65 8.65
CA MET A 190 -17.99 -0.23 9.89
C MET A 190 -19.46 0.08 9.63
N ASP A 191 -19.79 0.70 8.49
CA ASP A 191 -21.19 0.94 8.10
C ASP A 191 -21.95 -0.39 7.95
N ALA A 192 -21.34 -1.38 7.29
CA ALA A 192 -21.91 -2.72 7.15
C ALA A 192 -22.05 -3.43 8.53
N ALA A 193 -21.02 -3.33 9.38
CA ALA A 193 -21.07 -3.92 10.72
C ALA A 193 -22.18 -3.30 11.59
N THR A 194 -22.37 -1.99 11.52
CA THR A 194 -23.42 -1.27 12.26
C THR A 194 -24.80 -1.72 11.79
N LYS A 195 -25.02 -1.83 10.48
CA LYS A 195 -26.27 -2.35 9.93
C LYS A 195 -26.57 -3.77 10.38
N ASN A 196 -25.59 -4.67 10.27
CA ASN A 196 -25.74 -6.07 10.71
C ASN A 196 -26.02 -6.17 12.22
N ALA A 197 -25.38 -5.33 13.04
CA ALA A 197 -25.65 -5.27 14.47
C ALA A 197 -27.08 -4.82 14.77
N GLY A 198 -27.60 -3.81 14.04
CA GLY A 198 -28.99 -3.38 14.16
C GLY A 198 -29.99 -4.50 13.86
N GLU A 199 -29.80 -5.20 12.72
CA GLU A 199 -30.63 -6.35 12.34
C GLU A 199 -30.59 -7.47 13.38
N MET A 200 -29.43 -7.72 13.98
CA MET A 200 -29.28 -8.71 15.05
C MET A 200 -30.01 -8.30 16.34
N ILE A 201 -29.94 -7.03 16.70
CA ILE A 201 -30.66 -6.49 17.86
C ILE A 201 -32.19 -6.66 17.67
N ASP A 202 -32.71 -6.32 16.49
CA ASP A 202 -34.13 -6.46 16.19
C ASP A 202 -34.57 -7.92 16.28
N HIS A 203 -33.77 -8.82 15.74
CA HIS A 203 -34.02 -10.26 15.82
C HIS A 203 -34.01 -10.79 17.27
N LEU A 204 -33.03 -10.37 18.06
CA LEU A 204 -32.95 -10.73 19.49
C LEU A 204 -34.14 -10.16 20.28
N ASN A 205 -34.58 -8.95 20.01
CA ASN A 205 -35.76 -8.37 20.63
C ASN A 205 -37.02 -9.17 20.32
N LEU A 206 -37.17 -9.65 19.08
CA LEU A 206 -38.28 -10.51 18.70
C LEU A 206 -38.25 -11.85 19.47
N TYR A 207 -37.10 -12.50 19.57
CA TYR A 207 -36.92 -13.72 20.35
C TYR A 207 -37.22 -13.51 21.83
N TYR A 208 -36.68 -12.46 22.41
CA TYR A 208 -36.93 -12.10 23.81
C TYR A 208 -38.41 -11.92 24.10
N ASN A 209 -39.12 -11.14 23.26
CA ASN A 209 -40.54 -10.93 23.43
C ASN A 209 -41.36 -12.22 23.31
N ARG A 210 -41.04 -13.10 22.36
CA ARG A 210 -41.67 -14.43 22.24
C ARG A 210 -41.40 -15.30 23.46
N ALA A 211 -40.20 -15.37 23.92
CA ALA A 211 -39.82 -16.15 25.12
C ALA A 211 -40.53 -15.61 26.38
N ARG A 212 -40.58 -14.27 26.55
CA ARG A 212 -41.29 -13.64 27.64
C ARG A 212 -42.77 -13.93 27.60
N GLN A 213 -43.43 -13.84 26.43
CA GLN A 213 -44.83 -14.17 26.30
C GLN A 213 -45.11 -15.65 26.62
N ALA A 214 -44.29 -16.57 26.14
CA ALA A 214 -44.40 -17.98 26.45
C ALA A 214 -44.24 -18.28 27.95
N ALA A 215 -43.26 -17.64 28.61
CA ALA A 215 -43.09 -17.79 30.08
C ALA A 215 -44.29 -17.27 30.84
N ILE A 216 -44.81 -16.07 30.52
CA ILE A 216 -46.00 -15.50 31.17
C ILE A 216 -47.21 -16.41 30.94
N THR A 217 -47.42 -16.93 29.73
CA THR A 217 -48.50 -17.84 29.41
C THR A 217 -48.39 -19.14 30.19
N GLN A 218 -47.21 -19.68 30.33
CA GLN A 218 -46.94 -20.88 31.13
C GLN A 218 -47.28 -20.63 32.63
N GLU A 219 -46.77 -19.54 33.23
CA GLU A 219 -47.06 -19.16 34.60
C GLU A 219 -48.56 -18.99 34.86
N ILE A 220 -49.27 -18.31 33.96
CA ILE A 220 -50.75 -18.19 34.06
C ILE A 220 -51.41 -19.54 33.98
N THR A 221 -50.99 -20.42 33.07
CA THR A 221 -51.56 -21.77 32.94
C THR A 221 -51.34 -22.60 34.19
N GLU A 222 -50.13 -22.53 34.77
CA GLU A 222 -49.82 -23.24 36.04
C GLU A 222 -50.62 -22.75 37.22
N ILE A 223 -50.84 -21.42 37.32
CA ILE A 223 -51.69 -20.81 38.39
C ILE A 223 -53.16 -21.23 38.21
N VAL A 224 -53.71 -21.20 36.99
CA VAL A 224 -55.07 -21.63 36.74
C VAL A 224 -55.28 -23.12 37.04
N ALA A 225 -54.36 -23.97 36.56
CA ALA A 225 -54.42 -25.42 36.85
C ALA A 225 -54.28 -25.74 38.34
N GLY A 226 -53.49 -24.94 39.10
CA GLY A 226 -53.41 -25.08 40.56
C GLY A 226 -54.61 -24.56 41.37
N ALA A 227 -55.44 -23.71 40.75
CA ALA A 227 -56.65 -23.18 41.38
C ALA A 227 -57.91 -24.03 41.17
N GLU A 228 -57.90 -25.01 40.27
CA GLU A 228 -58.96 -25.97 40.00
C GLU A 228 -58.89 -27.22 40.88
N ILE A 229 -57.97 -27.28 41.85
CA ILE A 229 -57.87 -28.32 42.87
C ILE A 229 -58.33 -27.72 44.23
#